data_e21a698f3bc7092d6a3e318975460f67
#
_entry.id   e21a698f3bc7092d6a3e318975460f67
#
_cell.length_a   1.000
_cell.length_b   1.000
_cell.length_c   1.000
_cell.angle_alpha   90.00
_cell.angle_beta   90.00
_cell.angle_gamma   90.00
#
_symmetry.space_group_name_H-M   'P 1'
#
loop_
_entity.id
_entity.type
_entity.pdbx_description
1 polymer ?
#
loop_
_entity_poly.entity_id
_entity_poly.type
_entity_poly.pdbx_seq_one_letter_code
_entity_poly.pdbx_strand_id
1 'polypeptide(L)'
;MSVIPKLNDSHPSWFYLVFLGFMKMSGFFLHAEDLTQNPNIQIYEIAAKAVNLNDNRSLPGKDPEWLFLRNELIHVGKGEFWQKDWSKITVSGKDPLEIFTSFKRKLDSLGVEFIFVPIPAKFTIYPDKFSKSVAISDGLPASNEFNQMKPYLDKFREQGITVIDLEPVLKMRRKKEGSVSFCRTDSHPSPWTCQKIAEILSERINSLDWAKKHRSESNLSFIKREPETIKIYGDLIPNENRTAWDPEELIVSKVYMNKNGINIPVSPDDESSPVIVMGDSHTLIFHEGDDMHASGAGVVDHLQEKIGFKVFLAASRGSSSQALRQIYKGEDFWKSKKTLIWISSIREFTEERRWLQLPRLPR
;
A
#
# COMPACT_ATOMS: atom_id res chain seq x y z
N MET A 1 -35.43 -62.90 -18.37
CA MET A 1 -35.75 -62.10 -19.56
C MET A 1 -36.39 -60.81 -19.12
N SER A 2 -35.62 -59.76 -19.08
CA SER A 2 -36.12 -58.38 -19.01
C SER A 2 -35.06 -57.47 -19.65
N VAL A 3 -35.51 -56.74 -20.63
CA VAL A 3 -34.77 -55.94 -21.58
C VAL A 3 -34.48 -54.60 -20.93
N ILE A 4 -33.23 -54.17 -20.96
CA ILE A 4 -32.80 -52.81 -20.56
C ILE A 4 -32.85 -51.96 -21.84
N PRO A 5 -33.50 -50.78 -21.83
CA PRO A 5 -33.37 -49.82 -22.93
C PRO A 5 -32.12 -48.96 -22.77
N LYS A 6 -31.38 -48.79 -23.85
CA LYS A 6 -30.30 -47.84 -24.02
C LYS A 6 -30.86 -46.42 -24.01
N LEU A 7 -30.29 -45.56 -23.18
CA LEU A 7 -30.48 -44.10 -23.24
C LEU A 7 -29.52 -43.49 -24.28
N ASN A 8 -30.11 -42.77 -25.20
CA ASN A 8 -29.43 -41.98 -26.23
C ASN A 8 -28.91 -40.67 -25.63
N ASP A 9 -27.65 -40.42 -25.84
CA ASP A 9 -27.02 -39.10 -25.63
C ASP A 9 -27.51 -38.12 -26.69
N SER A 10 -28.22 -37.07 -26.27
CA SER A 10 -28.35 -35.84 -27.04
C SER A 10 -28.64 -34.69 -26.08
N HIS A 11 -27.59 -34.03 -25.64
CA HIS A 11 -27.70 -32.74 -24.95
C HIS A 11 -27.81 -31.60 -25.95
N PRO A 12 -28.82 -30.77 -25.86
CA PRO A 12 -28.92 -29.58 -26.71
C PRO A 12 -28.09 -28.44 -26.13
N SER A 13 -27.25 -27.89 -26.94
CA SER A 13 -26.46 -26.67 -26.82
C SER A 13 -27.29 -25.37 -26.73
N TRP A 14 -28.35 -25.33 -25.91
CA TRP A 14 -29.28 -24.19 -25.85
C TRP A 14 -28.91 -23.14 -24.80
N PHE A 15 -28.02 -23.46 -23.86
CA PHE A 15 -27.59 -22.48 -22.81
C PHE A 15 -26.55 -21.47 -23.29
N TYR A 16 -25.88 -21.71 -24.40
CA TYR A 16 -24.90 -20.77 -24.96
C TYR A 16 -25.50 -19.69 -25.89
N LEU A 17 -26.70 -19.90 -26.41
CA LEU A 17 -27.33 -18.98 -27.37
C LEU A 17 -28.17 -17.86 -26.74
N VAL A 18 -28.56 -17.96 -25.46
CA VAL A 18 -29.34 -16.92 -24.77
C VAL A 18 -28.46 -15.77 -24.25
N PHE A 19 -27.17 -16.01 -24.04
CA PHE A 19 -26.24 -14.96 -23.62
C PHE A 19 -25.72 -14.08 -24.78
N LEU A 20 -25.80 -14.57 -26.02
CA LEU A 20 -25.36 -13.83 -27.21
C LEU A 20 -26.44 -12.89 -27.81
N GLY A 21 -27.66 -13.00 -27.35
CA GLY A 21 -28.81 -12.26 -27.91
C GLY A 21 -28.98 -10.82 -27.35
N PHE A 22 -28.40 -10.50 -26.20
CA PHE A 22 -28.60 -9.20 -25.53
C PHE A 22 -27.47 -8.17 -25.73
N MET A 23 -26.41 -8.52 -26.45
CA MET A 23 -25.27 -7.61 -26.71
C MET A 23 -25.26 -6.94 -28.07
N LYS A 24 -26.40 -6.91 -28.78
CA LYS A 24 -26.47 -6.34 -30.16
C LYS A 24 -26.94 -4.88 -30.24
N MET A 25 -26.93 -4.11 -29.16
CA MET A 25 -27.39 -2.71 -29.16
C MET A 25 -26.44 -1.72 -28.47
N SER A 26 -25.18 -1.81 -28.71
CA SER A 26 -24.26 -0.63 -28.63
C SER A 26 -22.92 -1.07 -29.24
N GLY A 27 -22.43 -0.31 -30.20
CA GLY A 27 -21.31 -0.66 -31.07
C GLY A 27 -19.94 -0.73 -30.40
N PHE A 28 -19.80 -1.54 -29.36
CA PHE A 28 -18.53 -1.96 -28.77
C PHE A 28 -18.53 -3.49 -28.67
N PHE A 29 -18.12 -4.13 -29.76
CA PHE A 29 -17.75 -5.54 -29.68
C PHE A 29 -16.35 -5.66 -29.03
N LEU A 30 -16.28 -5.74 -27.72
CA LEU A 30 -15.17 -6.42 -27.08
C LEU A 30 -15.39 -7.93 -27.34
N HIS A 31 -14.48 -8.55 -28.09
CA HIS A 31 -14.54 -10.00 -28.31
C HIS A 31 -14.44 -10.71 -26.95
N ALA A 32 -15.28 -11.73 -26.74
CA ALA A 32 -15.24 -12.52 -25.50
C ALA A 32 -13.86 -13.18 -25.24
N GLU A 33 -13.05 -13.36 -26.28
CA GLU A 33 -11.67 -13.83 -26.19
C GLU A 33 -10.72 -12.76 -25.58
N ASP A 34 -10.96 -11.46 -25.78
CA ASP A 34 -10.15 -10.40 -25.18
C ASP A 34 -10.40 -10.25 -23.67
N LEU A 35 -11.60 -10.59 -23.19
CA LEU A 35 -11.93 -10.55 -21.76
C LEU A 35 -11.20 -11.63 -20.95
N THR A 36 -10.87 -12.76 -21.57
CA THR A 36 -10.15 -13.87 -20.90
C THR A 36 -8.63 -13.66 -20.84
N GLN A 37 -8.09 -12.70 -21.58
CA GLN A 37 -6.66 -12.43 -21.67
C GLN A 37 -6.21 -11.25 -20.82
N ASN A 38 -7.12 -10.43 -20.28
CA ASN A 38 -6.72 -9.31 -19.42
C ASN A 38 -6.34 -9.82 -18.01
N PRO A 39 -5.05 -9.81 -17.64
CA PRO A 39 -4.59 -10.35 -16.36
C PRO A 39 -5.17 -9.59 -15.15
N ASN A 40 -5.60 -8.33 -15.33
CA ASN A 40 -6.25 -7.55 -14.27
C ASN A 40 -7.60 -8.16 -13.89
N ILE A 41 -8.42 -8.51 -14.87
CA ILE A 41 -9.75 -9.10 -14.64
C ILE A 41 -9.60 -10.41 -13.87
N GLN A 42 -8.67 -11.26 -14.26
CA GLN A 42 -8.40 -12.52 -13.58
C GLN A 42 -8.03 -12.31 -12.09
N ILE A 43 -7.22 -11.32 -11.78
CA ILE A 43 -6.82 -11.00 -10.39
C ILE A 43 -8.03 -10.50 -9.58
N TYR A 44 -8.86 -9.64 -10.14
CA TYR A 44 -10.08 -9.16 -9.48
C TYR A 44 -11.03 -10.30 -9.13
N GLU A 45 -11.25 -11.22 -10.08
CA GLU A 45 -12.12 -12.39 -9.90
C GLU A 45 -11.59 -13.36 -8.84
N ILE A 46 -10.27 -13.61 -8.83
CA ILE A 46 -9.64 -14.47 -7.82
C ILE A 46 -9.80 -13.87 -6.43
N ALA A 47 -9.54 -12.57 -6.29
CA ALA A 47 -9.67 -11.88 -5.01
C ALA A 47 -11.13 -11.90 -4.50
N ALA A 48 -12.10 -11.57 -5.36
CA ALA A 48 -13.52 -11.58 -5.03
C ALA A 48 -14.01 -12.98 -4.65
N LYS A 49 -13.61 -14.01 -5.38
CA LYS A 49 -13.97 -15.40 -5.11
C LYS A 49 -13.41 -15.89 -3.78
N ALA A 50 -12.14 -15.56 -3.49
CA ALA A 50 -11.48 -15.95 -2.24
C ALA A 50 -12.21 -15.38 -1.01
N VAL A 51 -12.62 -14.13 -1.07
CA VAL A 51 -13.35 -13.45 0.01
C VAL A 51 -14.71 -14.08 0.28
N ASN A 52 -15.42 -14.53 -0.77
CA ASN A 52 -16.73 -15.16 -0.65
C ASN A 52 -16.67 -16.56 -0.04
N LEU A 53 -15.51 -17.22 -0.09
CA LEU A 53 -15.33 -18.59 0.40
C LEU A 53 -14.86 -18.64 1.86
N ASN A 54 -14.36 -17.54 2.43
CA ASN A 54 -13.75 -17.54 3.75
C ASN A 54 -13.88 -16.18 4.43
N ASP A 55 -14.38 -16.18 5.66
CA ASP A 55 -14.58 -14.97 6.49
C ASP A 55 -13.43 -14.68 7.46
N ASN A 56 -12.38 -15.50 7.48
CA ASN A 56 -11.24 -15.29 8.34
C ASN A 56 -10.53 -13.96 8.00
N ARG A 57 -9.95 -13.32 9.00
CA ARG A 57 -9.15 -12.08 8.83
C ARG A 57 -7.98 -12.28 7.87
N SER A 58 -7.33 -13.44 7.92
CA SER A 58 -6.23 -13.83 7.05
C SER A 58 -6.57 -15.08 6.24
N LEU A 59 -6.16 -15.08 4.98
CA LEU A 59 -6.31 -16.20 4.07
C LEU A 59 -4.94 -16.77 3.72
N PRO A 60 -4.77 -18.11 3.80
CA PRO A 60 -3.52 -18.74 3.38
C PRO A 60 -3.38 -18.66 1.87
N GLY A 61 -2.14 -18.49 1.41
CA GLY A 61 -1.78 -18.66 0.02
C GLY A 61 -1.73 -20.15 -0.40
N LYS A 62 -1.45 -20.39 -1.68
CA LYS A 62 -1.09 -21.74 -2.16
C LYS A 62 0.27 -22.20 -1.60
N ASP A 63 1.12 -21.25 -1.31
CA ASP A 63 2.36 -21.43 -0.57
C ASP A 63 2.02 -21.24 0.91
N PRO A 64 2.14 -22.30 1.74
CA PRO A 64 1.63 -22.26 3.12
C PRO A 64 2.37 -21.26 4.02
N GLU A 65 3.54 -20.80 3.61
CA GLU A 65 4.27 -19.74 4.33
C GLU A 65 3.71 -18.34 4.09
N TRP A 66 2.76 -18.17 3.16
CA TRP A 66 2.21 -16.88 2.80
C TRP A 66 0.77 -16.71 3.30
N LEU A 67 0.57 -15.62 4.02
CA LEU A 67 -0.76 -15.18 4.46
C LEU A 67 -1.13 -13.85 3.78
N PHE A 68 -2.42 -13.68 3.51
CA PHE A 68 -2.96 -12.50 2.86
C PHE A 68 -4.09 -11.89 3.69
N LEU A 69 -4.11 -10.58 3.83
CA LEU A 69 -5.15 -9.86 4.55
C LEU A 69 -6.46 -9.88 3.74
N ARG A 70 -7.55 -10.37 4.35
CA ARG A 70 -8.87 -10.43 3.72
C ARG A 70 -9.35 -9.07 3.20
N ASN A 71 -9.12 -8.00 3.96
CA ASN A 71 -9.54 -6.66 3.57
C ASN A 71 -8.82 -6.13 2.32
N GLU A 72 -7.56 -6.52 2.09
CA GLU A 72 -6.88 -6.22 0.83
C GLU A 72 -7.50 -6.96 -0.35
N LEU A 73 -7.88 -8.23 -0.15
CA LEU A 73 -8.58 -9.00 -1.20
C LEU A 73 -9.97 -8.41 -1.49
N ILE A 74 -10.71 -7.93 -0.48
CA ILE A 74 -11.96 -7.19 -0.67
C ILE A 74 -11.72 -5.95 -1.54
N HIS A 75 -10.68 -5.18 -1.24
CA HIS A 75 -10.32 -4.00 -2.03
C HIS A 75 -10.01 -4.37 -3.48
N VAL A 76 -9.12 -5.34 -3.69
CA VAL A 76 -8.72 -5.78 -5.04
C VAL A 76 -9.90 -6.36 -5.81
N GLY A 77 -10.76 -7.14 -5.17
CA GLY A 77 -11.96 -7.73 -5.78
C GLY A 77 -13.02 -6.71 -6.24
N LYS A 78 -12.93 -5.45 -5.77
CA LYS A 78 -13.76 -4.38 -6.29
C LYS A 78 -13.35 -3.93 -7.71
N GLY A 79 -12.20 -4.36 -8.19
CA GLY A 79 -11.68 -4.05 -9.52
C GLY A 79 -11.50 -2.56 -9.73
N GLU A 80 -11.89 -2.07 -10.91
CA GLU A 80 -11.81 -0.64 -11.25
C GLU A 80 -12.92 0.17 -10.54
N PHE A 81 -12.86 0.19 -9.21
CA PHE A 81 -13.88 0.81 -8.35
C PHE A 81 -14.06 2.31 -8.62
N TRP A 82 -13.04 3.00 -9.10
CA TRP A 82 -13.09 4.43 -9.45
C TRP A 82 -13.97 4.75 -10.68
N GLN A 83 -14.45 3.73 -11.38
CA GLN A 83 -15.42 3.84 -12.48
C GLN A 83 -16.85 3.53 -12.01
N LYS A 84 -17.04 3.15 -10.74
CA LYS A 84 -18.31 2.73 -10.18
C LYS A 84 -18.94 3.85 -9.35
N ASP A 85 -20.22 3.69 -9.04
CA ASP A 85 -20.93 4.55 -8.10
C ASP A 85 -20.31 4.42 -6.68
N TRP A 86 -19.75 5.50 -6.19
CA TRP A 86 -19.08 5.57 -4.90
C TRP A 86 -19.98 5.23 -3.71
N SER A 87 -21.30 5.43 -3.82
CA SER A 87 -22.27 5.00 -2.79
C SER A 87 -22.27 3.49 -2.56
N LYS A 88 -21.77 2.72 -3.54
CA LYS A 88 -21.61 1.25 -3.49
C LYS A 88 -20.20 0.80 -3.14
N ILE A 89 -19.25 1.72 -3.12
CA ILE A 89 -17.82 1.42 -2.91
C ILE A 89 -17.40 1.75 -1.48
N THR A 90 -17.74 2.96 -1.01
CA THR A 90 -17.37 3.44 0.33
C THR A 90 -18.60 3.70 1.16
N VAL A 91 -18.47 3.62 2.48
CA VAL A 91 -19.57 3.94 3.40
C VAL A 91 -19.95 5.43 3.34
N SER A 92 -18.99 6.30 3.03
CA SER A 92 -19.25 7.74 2.87
C SER A 92 -19.93 8.09 1.55
N GLY A 93 -19.90 7.21 0.57
CA GLY A 93 -20.37 7.47 -0.79
C GLY A 93 -19.57 8.51 -1.56
N LYS A 94 -18.37 8.89 -1.06
CA LYS A 94 -17.54 9.94 -1.65
C LYS A 94 -16.30 9.38 -2.32
N ASP A 95 -15.90 10.01 -3.42
CA ASP A 95 -14.62 9.75 -4.06
C ASP A 95 -13.48 10.31 -3.18
N PRO A 96 -12.53 9.47 -2.73
CA PRO A 96 -11.35 9.93 -2.01
C PRO A 96 -10.55 10.99 -2.77
N LEU A 97 -10.54 10.97 -4.09
CA LEU A 97 -9.86 11.96 -4.92
C LEU A 97 -10.32 13.40 -4.62
N GLU A 98 -11.61 13.62 -4.36
CA GLU A 98 -12.13 14.95 -4.01
C GLU A 98 -11.52 15.46 -2.69
N ILE A 99 -11.34 14.54 -1.72
CA ILE A 99 -10.77 14.82 -0.41
C ILE A 99 -9.30 15.20 -0.57
N PHE A 100 -8.53 14.38 -1.29
CA PHE A 100 -7.12 14.63 -1.56
C PHE A 100 -6.92 15.93 -2.35
N THR A 101 -7.75 16.20 -3.35
CA THR A 101 -7.72 17.45 -4.13
C THR A 101 -8.00 18.67 -3.26
N SER A 102 -8.99 18.59 -2.37
CA SER A 102 -9.28 19.65 -1.41
C SER A 102 -8.11 19.90 -0.46
N PHE A 103 -7.46 18.82 -0.01
CA PHE A 103 -6.28 18.89 0.84
C PHE A 103 -5.09 19.51 0.11
N LYS A 104 -4.81 19.08 -1.12
CA LYS A 104 -3.78 19.66 -1.96
C LYS A 104 -3.94 21.17 -2.09
N ARG A 105 -5.15 21.65 -2.41
CA ARG A 105 -5.41 23.08 -2.53
C ARG A 105 -5.10 23.85 -1.22
N LYS A 106 -5.40 23.26 -0.09
CA LYS A 106 -5.07 23.84 1.22
C LYS A 106 -3.57 23.88 1.46
N LEU A 107 -2.85 22.81 1.18
CA LEU A 107 -1.39 22.78 1.31
C LEU A 107 -0.72 23.77 0.37
N ASP A 108 -1.23 23.91 -0.86
CA ASP A 108 -0.75 24.91 -1.82
C ASP A 108 -0.88 26.34 -1.29
N SER A 109 -2.00 26.66 -0.63
CA SER A 109 -2.19 27.99 -0.04
C SER A 109 -1.20 28.30 1.09
N LEU A 110 -0.59 27.25 1.67
CA LEU A 110 0.45 27.35 2.70
C LEU A 110 1.88 27.22 2.13
N GLY A 111 2.02 27.01 0.81
CA GLY A 111 3.32 26.77 0.18
C GLY A 111 3.94 25.39 0.56
N VAL A 112 3.10 24.41 0.89
CA VAL A 112 3.51 23.07 1.33
C VAL A 112 3.31 22.07 0.18
N GLU A 113 4.38 21.41 -0.24
CA GLU A 113 4.31 20.32 -1.23
C GLU A 113 3.56 19.12 -0.65
N PHE A 114 2.67 18.52 -1.45
CA PHE A 114 1.96 17.30 -1.09
C PHE A 114 2.51 16.10 -1.87
N ILE A 115 3.06 15.13 -1.17
CA ILE A 115 3.54 13.86 -1.71
C ILE A 115 2.64 12.74 -1.16
N PHE A 116 2.06 11.95 -2.06
CA PHE A 116 1.27 10.78 -1.71
C PHE A 116 2.02 9.50 -2.09
N VAL A 117 2.10 8.56 -1.13
CA VAL A 117 2.77 7.26 -1.28
C VAL A 117 1.75 6.15 -0.98
N PRO A 118 0.98 5.72 -1.98
CA PRO A 118 0.08 4.58 -1.84
C PRO A 118 0.87 3.28 -1.71
N ILE A 119 0.62 2.53 -0.64
CA ILE A 119 1.18 1.19 -0.45
C ILE A 119 0.25 0.20 -1.15
N PRO A 120 0.70 -0.50 -2.22
CA PRO A 120 -0.14 -1.43 -2.95
C PRO A 120 -0.52 -2.64 -2.10
N ALA A 121 -1.62 -3.32 -2.44
CA ALA A 121 -2.01 -4.55 -1.79
C ALA A 121 -0.96 -5.64 -2.01
N LYS A 122 -0.58 -6.37 -0.97
CA LYS A 122 0.37 -7.49 -1.05
C LYS A 122 -0.03 -8.51 -2.12
N PHE A 123 -1.33 -8.76 -2.26
CA PHE A 123 -1.87 -9.68 -3.26
C PHE A 123 -1.55 -9.22 -4.70
N THR A 124 -1.54 -7.93 -5.01
CA THR A 124 -1.19 -7.44 -6.37
C THR A 124 0.30 -7.59 -6.69
N ILE A 125 1.13 -7.69 -5.66
CA ILE A 125 2.56 -7.95 -5.82
C ILE A 125 2.86 -9.45 -5.91
N TYR A 126 2.12 -10.30 -5.18
CA TYR A 126 2.34 -11.75 -5.07
C TYR A 126 1.09 -12.60 -5.38
N PRO A 127 0.41 -12.37 -6.52
CA PRO A 127 -0.81 -13.13 -6.85
C PRO A 127 -0.52 -14.62 -7.06
N ASP A 128 0.67 -14.97 -7.55
CA ASP A 128 1.15 -16.34 -7.73
C ASP A 128 1.37 -17.09 -6.41
N LYS A 129 1.66 -16.37 -5.33
CA LYS A 129 1.73 -16.97 -3.99
C LYS A 129 0.37 -17.28 -3.40
N PHE A 130 -0.67 -16.65 -3.91
CA PHE A 130 -2.04 -16.87 -3.48
C PHE A 130 -2.75 -17.97 -4.27
N SER A 131 -2.64 -18.01 -5.59
CA SER A 131 -3.41 -18.92 -6.44
C SER A 131 -2.58 -19.64 -7.51
N LYS A 132 -2.86 -20.93 -7.72
CA LYS A 132 -2.28 -21.71 -8.81
C LYS A 132 -2.80 -21.30 -10.20
N SER A 133 -3.98 -20.67 -10.26
CA SER A 133 -4.59 -20.23 -11.51
C SER A 133 -3.89 -19.01 -12.10
N VAL A 134 -3.12 -18.27 -11.29
CA VAL A 134 -2.27 -17.21 -11.80
C VAL A 134 -0.97 -17.83 -12.26
N ALA A 135 -0.93 -18.29 -13.50
CA ALA A 135 0.32 -18.58 -14.14
C ALA A 135 1.05 -17.26 -14.37
N ILE A 136 2.00 -16.95 -13.51
CA ILE A 136 3.03 -16.01 -13.90
C ILE A 136 3.90 -16.83 -14.85
N SER A 137 3.67 -16.66 -16.15
CA SER A 137 4.66 -17.00 -17.16
C SER A 137 5.96 -16.34 -16.75
N ASP A 138 7.11 -16.96 -16.98
CA ASP A 138 8.45 -16.41 -16.71
C ASP A 138 8.71 -15.03 -17.36
N GLY A 139 7.80 -14.59 -18.23
CA GLY A 139 7.52 -13.21 -18.58
C GLY A 139 6.33 -12.69 -17.79
N LEU A 140 6.55 -12.15 -16.58
CA LEU A 140 5.64 -11.09 -16.15
C LEU A 140 5.62 -10.07 -17.30
N PRO A 141 4.42 -9.61 -17.76
CA PRO A 141 4.38 -8.54 -18.72
C PRO A 141 5.34 -7.45 -18.28
N ALA A 142 6.07 -6.89 -19.21
CA ALA A 142 7.03 -5.84 -18.95
C ALA A 142 6.39 -4.85 -17.97
N SER A 143 7.11 -4.42 -16.99
CA SER A 143 6.72 -3.78 -15.73
C SER A 143 5.61 -2.72 -15.75
N ASN A 144 5.12 -2.32 -16.92
CA ASN A 144 4.11 -1.29 -17.12
C ASN A 144 2.70 -1.84 -17.44
N GLU A 145 2.55 -3.10 -17.85
CA GLU A 145 1.26 -3.61 -18.33
C GLU A 145 0.30 -4.03 -17.21
N PHE A 146 0.80 -4.14 -15.98
CA PHE A 146 0.02 -4.65 -14.85
C PHE A 146 0.16 -3.76 -13.63
N ASN A 147 -0.15 -2.48 -13.73
CA ASN A 147 -0.35 -1.62 -12.56
C ASN A 147 -1.84 -1.30 -12.44
N GLN A 148 -2.50 -2.07 -11.57
CA GLN A 148 -3.92 -2.03 -11.34
C GLN A 148 -4.44 -0.63 -11.02
N MET A 149 -3.70 0.11 -10.20
CA MET A 149 -4.14 1.40 -9.68
C MET A 149 -3.64 2.59 -10.50
N LYS A 150 -2.76 2.36 -11.47
CA LYS A 150 -2.16 3.46 -12.25
C LYS A 150 -3.20 4.43 -12.82
N PRO A 151 -4.31 3.98 -13.46
CA PRO A 151 -5.31 4.90 -14.02
C PRO A 151 -5.97 5.78 -12.96
N TYR A 152 -6.15 5.28 -11.74
CA TYR A 152 -6.69 6.07 -10.65
C TYR A 152 -5.65 7.00 -10.04
N LEU A 153 -4.41 6.54 -9.88
CA LEU A 153 -3.29 7.36 -9.39
C LEU A 153 -2.94 8.50 -10.38
N ASP A 154 -3.13 8.28 -11.67
CA ASP A 154 -2.95 9.34 -12.67
C ASP A 154 -3.93 10.50 -12.47
N LYS A 155 -5.17 10.24 -12.02
CA LYS A 155 -6.12 11.29 -11.64
C LYS A 155 -5.62 12.14 -10.46
N PHE A 156 -4.88 11.57 -9.51
CA PHE A 156 -4.23 12.34 -8.44
C PHE A 156 -3.11 13.23 -9.00
N ARG A 157 -2.33 12.73 -9.95
CA ARG A 157 -1.27 13.51 -10.63
C ARG A 157 -1.85 14.68 -11.40
N GLU A 158 -2.99 14.48 -12.07
CA GLU A 158 -3.74 15.53 -12.78
C GLU A 158 -4.21 16.65 -11.84
N GLN A 159 -4.41 16.36 -10.55
CA GLN A 159 -4.70 17.36 -9.52
C GLN A 159 -3.45 18.03 -8.94
N GLY A 160 -2.27 17.78 -9.51
CA GLY A 160 -0.99 18.34 -9.04
C GLY A 160 -0.44 17.68 -7.79
N ILE A 161 -0.94 16.50 -7.39
CA ILE A 161 -0.40 15.71 -6.28
C ILE A 161 0.80 14.91 -6.78
N THR A 162 1.94 15.03 -6.11
CA THR A 162 3.10 14.16 -6.39
C THR A 162 2.80 12.76 -5.88
N VAL A 163 2.62 11.79 -6.78
CA VAL A 163 2.34 10.39 -6.43
C VAL A 163 3.57 9.52 -6.67
N ILE A 164 4.06 8.89 -5.61
CA ILE A 164 5.12 7.88 -5.68
C ILE A 164 4.47 6.50 -5.79
N ASP A 165 4.44 5.98 -7.01
CA ASP A 165 3.91 4.65 -7.30
C ASP A 165 4.97 3.59 -7.03
N LEU A 166 4.74 2.76 -6.00
CA LEU A 166 5.67 1.73 -5.56
C LEU A 166 5.52 0.42 -6.32
N GLU A 167 4.40 0.17 -6.98
CA GLU A 167 4.10 -1.14 -7.56
C GLU A 167 5.17 -1.64 -8.53
N PRO A 168 5.69 -0.82 -9.47
CA PRO A 168 6.73 -1.26 -10.40
C PRO A 168 8.03 -1.69 -9.68
N VAL A 169 8.49 -0.93 -8.70
CA VAL A 169 9.74 -1.22 -7.99
C VAL A 169 9.61 -2.45 -7.09
N LEU A 170 8.44 -2.65 -6.47
CA LEU A 170 8.18 -3.82 -5.63
C LEU A 170 8.08 -5.09 -6.48
N LYS A 171 7.46 -5.04 -7.65
CA LYS A 171 7.42 -6.13 -8.62
C LYS A 171 8.81 -6.48 -9.18
N MET A 172 9.65 -5.49 -9.41
CA MET A 172 11.05 -5.74 -9.79
C MET A 172 11.82 -6.45 -8.66
N ARG A 173 11.61 -6.04 -7.41
CA ARG A 173 12.29 -6.64 -6.25
C ARG A 173 11.97 -8.11 -6.09
N ARG A 174 10.71 -8.50 -6.24
CA ARG A 174 10.29 -9.91 -6.11
C ARG A 174 10.94 -10.88 -7.10
N LYS A 175 11.45 -10.38 -8.24
CA LYS A 175 12.17 -11.21 -9.23
C LYS A 175 13.53 -11.67 -8.73
N LYS A 176 14.09 -11.05 -7.69
CA LYS A 176 15.36 -11.47 -7.10
C LYS A 176 15.10 -12.61 -6.12
N GLU A 177 15.77 -13.71 -6.32
CA GLU A 177 15.69 -14.88 -5.43
C GLU A 177 15.97 -14.49 -3.97
N GLY A 178 15.21 -15.06 -3.04
CA GLY A 178 15.30 -14.75 -1.61
C GLY A 178 14.89 -13.34 -1.19
N SER A 179 14.35 -12.53 -2.12
CA SER A 179 13.99 -11.14 -1.85
C SER A 179 12.49 -10.97 -1.72
N VAL A 180 12.04 -10.28 -0.67
CA VAL A 180 10.62 -9.99 -0.44
C VAL A 180 10.36 -8.49 -0.36
N SER A 181 9.23 -8.06 -0.95
CA SER A 181 8.72 -6.69 -0.85
C SER A 181 7.73 -6.53 0.31
N PHE A 182 7.06 -7.61 0.69
CA PHE A 182 6.18 -7.71 1.85
C PHE A 182 6.61 -8.86 2.74
N CYS A 183 6.36 -8.76 4.04
CA CYS A 183 6.51 -9.88 4.96
C CYS A 183 5.54 -11.01 4.57
N ARG A 184 5.96 -12.26 4.70
CA ARG A 184 5.15 -13.41 4.26
C ARG A 184 3.92 -13.61 5.14
N THR A 185 4.10 -13.49 6.45
CA THR A 185 3.08 -13.74 7.46
C THR A 185 2.45 -12.47 8.03
N ASP A 186 2.86 -11.30 7.52
CA ASP A 186 2.39 -9.99 7.97
C ASP A 186 1.73 -9.21 6.83
N SER A 187 0.83 -8.29 7.16
CA SER A 187 0.16 -7.44 6.17
C SER A 187 1.01 -6.25 5.71
N HIS A 188 2.13 -6.01 6.36
CA HIS A 188 2.96 -4.83 6.11
C HIS A 188 4.12 -5.09 5.15
N PRO A 189 4.69 -4.02 4.57
CA PRO A 189 5.90 -4.08 3.75
C PRO A 189 7.10 -4.67 4.51
N SER A 190 8.04 -5.25 3.77
CA SER A 190 9.31 -5.73 4.33
C SER A 190 10.23 -4.57 4.74
N PRO A 191 11.25 -4.83 5.59
CA PRO A 191 12.26 -3.82 5.95
C PRO A 191 12.95 -3.20 4.72
N TRP A 192 13.19 -4.03 3.68
CA TRP A 192 13.73 -3.52 2.43
C TRP A 192 12.82 -2.48 1.78
N THR A 193 11.52 -2.71 1.77
CA THR A 193 10.55 -1.76 1.21
C THR A 193 10.51 -0.47 2.01
N CYS A 194 10.58 -0.53 3.34
CA CYS A 194 10.70 0.67 4.18
C CYS A 194 11.93 1.50 3.82
N GLN A 195 13.09 0.87 3.66
CA GLN A 195 14.31 1.54 3.22
C GLN A 195 14.17 2.15 1.82
N LYS A 196 13.53 1.42 0.89
CA LYS A 196 13.34 1.88 -0.49
C LYS A 196 12.39 3.08 -0.59
N ILE A 197 11.32 3.10 0.19
CA ILE A 197 10.43 4.27 0.30
C ILE A 197 11.23 5.48 0.81
N ALA A 198 12.00 5.30 1.88
CA ALA A 198 12.84 6.36 2.44
C ALA A 198 13.89 6.87 1.45
N GLU A 199 14.49 5.98 0.63
CA GLU A 199 15.42 6.34 -0.43
C GLU A 199 14.75 7.24 -1.48
N ILE A 200 13.62 6.82 -2.04
CA ILE A 200 12.89 7.58 -3.07
C ILE A 200 12.46 8.95 -2.53
N LEU A 201 11.92 9.00 -1.30
CA LEU A 201 11.51 10.24 -0.66
C LEU A 201 12.70 11.16 -0.40
N SER A 202 13.83 10.61 0.06
CA SER A 202 15.02 11.39 0.34
C SER A 202 15.66 11.98 -0.92
N GLU A 203 15.67 11.27 -2.03
CA GLU A 203 16.13 11.80 -3.34
C GLU A 203 15.32 13.05 -3.71
N ARG A 204 13.99 12.99 -3.58
CA ARG A 204 13.11 14.13 -3.83
C ARG A 204 13.40 15.29 -2.91
N ILE A 205 13.43 15.06 -1.58
CA ILE A 205 13.62 16.11 -0.59
C ILE A 205 15.02 16.75 -0.75
N ASN A 206 16.06 15.94 -0.91
CA ASN A 206 17.43 16.41 -1.04
C ASN A 206 17.70 17.24 -2.29
N SER A 207 16.86 17.13 -3.32
CA SER A 207 16.95 17.98 -4.51
C SER A 207 16.48 19.41 -4.26
N LEU A 208 15.75 19.68 -3.17
CA LEU A 208 15.14 20.97 -2.85
C LEU A 208 16.11 21.89 -2.10
N ASP A 209 16.19 23.16 -2.49
CA ASP A 209 17.16 24.11 -1.91
C ASP A 209 16.91 24.40 -0.43
N TRP A 210 15.64 24.47 -0.01
CA TRP A 210 15.29 24.63 1.40
C TRP A 210 15.80 23.45 2.25
N ALA A 211 15.79 22.21 1.70
CA ALA A 211 16.25 21.03 2.42
C ALA A 211 17.77 21.02 2.57
N LYS A 212 18.51 21.41 1.52
CA LYS A 212 19.96 21.58 1.57
C LYS A 212 20.34 22.60 2.64
N LYS A 213 19.66 23.74 2.67
CA LYS A 213 19.85 24.78 3.69
C LYS A 213 19.55 24.24 5.09
N HIS A 214 18.40 23.64 5.30
CA HIS A 214 17.98 23.12 6.60
C HIS A 214 18.96 22.03 7.12
N ARG A 215 19.45 21.15 6.22
CA ARG A 215 20.49 20.18 6.57
C ARG A 215 21.79 20.85 7.00
N SER A 216 22.25 21.90 6.31
CA SER A 216 23.49 22.59 6.67
C SER A 216 23.41 23.30 8.01
N GLU A 217 22.22 23.66 8.45
CA GLU A 217 21.94 24.28 9.76
C GLU A 217 21.71 23.25 10.87
N SER A 218 21.47 21.98 10.50
CA SER A 218 21.26 20.87 11.44
C SER A 218 22.58 20.39 12.02
N ASN A 219 22.67 20.32 13.35
CA ASN A 219 23.79 19.73 14.08
C ASN A 219 23.56 18.23 14.39
N LEU A 220 22.57 17.59 13.75
CA LEU A 220 22.23 16.20 13.99
C LEU A 220 23.09 15.28 13.12
N SER A 221 23.51 14.17 13.72
CA SER A 221 24.20 13.08 13.03
C SER A 221 23.41 11.78 13.22
N PHE A 222 23.16 11.07 12.14
CA PHE A 222 22.46 9.80 12.15
C PHE A 222 23.43 8.68 11.80
N ILE A 223 23.27 7.52 12.44
CA ILE A 223 24.10 6.33 12.25
C ILE A 223 23.20 5.17 11.91
N LYS A 224 23.37 4.63 10.71
CA LYS A 224 22.77 3.37 10.32
C LYS A 224 23.69 2.23 10.77
N ARG A 225 23.14 1.26 11.53
CA ARG A 225 23.87 0.09 11.99
C ARG A 225 23.98 -0.95 10.87
N GLU A 226 24.96 -1.83 11.04
CA GLU A 226 25.10 -3.01 10.20
C GLU A 226 23.80 -3.84 10.24
N PRO A 227 23.49 -4.54 9.13
CA PRO A 227 22.31 -5.40 9.07
C PRO A 227 22.33 -6.49 10.16
N GLU A 228 21.19 -6.70 10.78
CA GLU A 228 20.96 -7.80 11.73
C GLU A 228 19.71 -8.59 11.34
N THR A 229 19.71 -9.89 11.66
CA THR A 229 18.54 -10.75 11.45
C THR A 229 17.61 -10.66 12.66
N ILE A 230 16.34 -10.40 12.39
CA ILE A 230 15.25 -10.50 13.40
C ILE A 230 14.30 -11.63 13.02
N LYS A 231 13.59 -12.16 14.03
CA LYS A 231 12.53 -13.15 13.86
C LYS A 231 11.20 -12.53 14.19
N ILE A 232 10.23 -12.67 13.29
CA ILE A 232 8.89 -12.11 13.49
C ILE A 232 7.81 -13.19 13.40
N TYR A 233 6.72 -12.96 14.10
CA TYR A 233 5.43 -13.59 13.85
C TYR A 233 4.48 -12.49 13.37
N GLY A 234 4.11 -12.54 12.10
CA GLY A 234 3.31 -11.49 11.47
C GLY A 234 1.89 -11.38 12.03
N ASP A 235 1.28 -10.24 11.81
CA ASP A 235 -0.07 -9.88 12.28
C ASP A 235 -1.19 -10.72 11.64
N LEU A 236 -0.88 -11.46 10.59
CA LEU A 236 -1.81 -12.34 9.89
C LEU A 236 -1.87 -13.75 10.48
N ILE A 237 -0.91 -14.13 11.35
CA ILE A 237 -0.94 -15.41 12.06
C ILE A 237 -2.00 -15.31 13.16
N PRO A 238 -3.03 -16.18 13.18
CA PRO A 238 -3.98 -16.24 14.28
C PRO A 238 -3.29 -16.51 15.62
N ASN A 239 -3.66 -15.77 16.66
CA ASN A 239 -2.99 -15.87 17.97
C ASN A 239 -3.01 -17.29 18.56
N GLU A 240 -4.13 -17.99 18.39
CA GLU A 240 -4.32 -19.37 18.83
C GLU A 240 -3.41 -20.38 18.15
N ASN A 241 -2.88 -20.05 16.98
CA ASN A 241 -2.04 -20.94 16.18
C ASN A 241 -0.57 -20.48 16.11
N ARG A 242 -0.20 -19.44 16.84
CA ARG A 242 1.14 -18.81 16.73
C ARG A 242 2.30 -19.77 16.96
N THR A 243 2.14 -20.72 17.88
CA THR A 243 3.14 -21.74 18.20
C THR A 243 3.31 -22.82 17.12
N ALA A 244 2.37 -22.92 16.19
CA ALA A 244 2.43 -23.86 15.07
C ALA A 244 3.16 -23.28 13.83
N TRP A 245 3.57 -22.02 13.90
CA TRP A 245 4.28 -21.34 12.82
C TRP A 245 5.76 -21.19 13.13
N ASP A 246 6.59 -21.39 12.13
CA ASP A 246 7.98 -20.96 12.21
C ASP A 246 8.05 -19.42 12.03
N PRO A 247 8.89 -18.73 12.81
CA PRO A 247 9.06 -17.30 12.66
C PRO A 247 9.69 -16.96 11.31
N GLU A 248 9.24 -15.89 10.71
CA GLU A 248 9.86 -15.33 9.51
C GLU A 248 11.14 -14.59 9.88
N GLU A 249 12.26 -14.92 9.21
CA GLU A 249 13.53 -14.22 9.38
C GLU A 249 13.64 -13.05 8.41
N LEU A 250 13.90 -11.86 8.95
CA LEU A 250 14.04 -10.61 8.20
C LEU A 250 15.35 -9.91 8.56
N ILE A 251 15.93 -9.24 7.56
CA ILE A 251 17.14 -8.44 7.76
C ILE A 251 16.73 -6.98 7.94
N VAL A 252 17.13 -6.38 9.05
CA VAL A 252 16.90 -4.97 9.39
C VAL A 252 18.21 -4.23 9.59
N SER A 253 18.23 -2.94 9.31
CA SER A 253 19.32 -2.04 9.70
C SER A 253 18.72 -0.91 10.54
N LYS A 254 19.06 -0.85 11.81
CA LYS A 254 18.56 0.18 12.73
C LYS A 254 19.28 1.50 12.55
N VAL A 255 18.56 2.58 12.67
CA VAL A 255 19.08 3.95 12.67
C VAL A 255 19.05 4.51 14.08
N TYR A 256 20.11 5.20 14.44
CA TYR A 256 20.25 5.93 15.69
C TYR A 256 20.66 7.36 15.39
N MET A 257 20.31 8.26 16.30
CA MET A 257 20.84 9.60 16.30
C MET A 257 22.06 9.66 17.24
N ASN A 258 23.18 10.19 16.76
CA ASN A 258 24.35 10.42 17.61
C ASN A 258 24.21 11.78 18.30
N LYS A 259 24.24 11.78 19.61
CA LYS A 259 24.26 12.99 20.43
C LYS A 259 25.46 12.93 21.37
N ASN A 260 26.46 13.78 21.12
CA ASN A 260 27.68 13.87 21.91
C ASN A 260 28.40 12.50 22.09
N GLY A 261 28.49 11.72 21.03
CA GLY A 261 29.10 10.38 21.04
C GLY A 261 28.22 9.24 21.54
N ILE A 262 27.01 9.53 22.01
CA ILE A 262 26.04 8.53 22.49
C ILE A 262 24.98 8.31 21.40
N ASN A 263 24.76 7.06 21.03
CA ASN A 263 23.72 6.67 20.10
C ASN A 263 22.39 6.51 20.85
N ILE A 264 21.41 7.34 20.50
CA ILE A 264 20.05 7.29 21.04
C ILE A 264 19.05 6.91 19.96
N PRO A 265 17.91 6.30 20.30
CA PRO A 265 16.84 6.03 19.34
C PRO A 265 16.43 7.31 18.60
N VAL A 266 16.13 7.17 17.32
CA VAL A 266 15.58 8.28 16.51
C VAL A 266 14.14 8.53 16.94
N SER A 267 13.78 9.80 17.16
CA SER A 267 12.40 10.19 17.46
C SER A 267 11.92 11.20 16.41
N PRO A 268 10.85 10.88 15.66
CA PRO A 268 10.28 11.75 14.63
C PRO A 268 9.24 12.71 15.22
N ASP A 269 9.61 13.45 16.27
CA ASP A 269 8.72 14.29 17.09
C ASP A 269 8.96 15.81 16.93
N ASP A 270 9.71 16.22 15.90
CA ASP A 270 10.08 17.62 15.72
C ASP A 270 8.96 18.43 15.06
N GLU A 271 8.15 19.09 15.88
CA GLU A 271 7.10 20.00 15.40
C GLU A 271 7.63 21.19 14.60
N SER A 272 8.91 21.54 14.71
CA SER A 272 9.54 22.60 13.93
C SER A 272 10.03 22.13 12.57
N SER A 273 10.13 20.82 12.36
CA SER A 273 10.59 20.23 11.10
C SER A 273 9.81 20.75 9.89
N PRO A 274 10.48 21.05 8.77
CA PRO A 274 9.80 21.38 7.52
C PRO A 274 9.08 20.20 6.88
N VAL A 275 9.31 18.96 7.35
CA VAL A 275 8.73 17.74 6.78
C VAL A 275 7.75 17.09 7.75
N ILE A 276 6.51 16.91 7.32
CA ILE A 276 5.52 16.07 7.98
C ILE A 276 5.48 14.73 7.25
N VAL A 277 5.59 13.62 7.99
CA VAL A 277 5.22 12.28 7.51
C VAL A 277 3.92 11.89 8.18
N MET A 278 2.90 11.60 7.37
CA MET A 278 1.58 11.21 7.87
C MET A 278 1.22 9.85 7.31
N GLY A 279 0.56 8.99 8.12
CA GLY A 279 0.13 7.70 7.59
C GLY A 279 -0.57 6.78 8.57
N ASP A 280 -0.69 5.53 8.14
CA ASP A 280 -1.24 4.41 8.91
C ASP A 280 -0.12 3.54 9.53
N SER A 281 -0.44 2.29 9.87
CA SER A 281 0.52 1.32 10.40
C SER A 281 1.71 1.04 9.47
N HIS A 282 1.60 1.31 8.17
CA HIS A 282 2.72 1.16 7.22
C HIS A 282 3.84 2.20 7.44
N THR A 283 3.54 3.30 8.15
CA THR A 283 4.57 4.25 8.59
C THR A 283 5.19 3.87 9.93
N LEU A 284 4.52 3.00 10.70
CA LEU A 284 4.91 2.61 12.05
C LEU A 284 5.65 1.27 12.08
N ILE A 285 5.45 0.42 11.09
CA ILE A 285 6.10 -0.88 10.99
C ILE A 285 7.64 -0.73 11.03
N PHE A 286 8.32 -1.53 11.84
CA PHE A 286 9.75 -1.49 12.12
C PHE A 286 10.26 -0.16 12.74
N HIS A 287 9.34 0.77 13.07
CA HIS A 287 9.66 2.01 13.77
C HIS A 287 9.36 1.92 15.27
N GLU A 288 8.13 1.50 15.63
CA GLU A 288 7.66 1.53 17.02
C GLU A 288 8.20 0.39 17.89
N GLY A 289 8.58 -0.75 17.29
CA GLY A 289 8.92 -1.96 18.06
C GLY A 289 7.70 -2.78 18.48
N ASP A 290 7.86 -3.65 19.45
CA ASP A 290 6.82 -4.54 20.00
C ASP A 290 6.07 -5.32 18.90
N ASP A 291 4.77 -5.15 18.79
CA ASP A 291 3.94 -5.77 17.75
C ASP A 291 4.17 -5.20 16.34
N MET A 292 4.94 -4.11 16.22
CA MET A 292 5.50 -3.57 14.97
C MET A 292 6.92 -4.08 14.68
N HIS A 293 7.33 -5.13 15.36
CA HIS A 293 8.53 -5.98 15.22
C HIS A 293 9.83 -5.32 15.71
N ALA A 294 10.44 -4.45 14.91
CA ALA A 294 11.65 -3.74 15.31
C ALA A 294 11.38 -2.27 15.60
N SER A 295 12.26 -1.62 16.35
CA SER A 295 12.29 -0.17 16.49
C SER A 295 13.49 0.41 15.75
N GLY A 296 13.31 1.61 15.19
CA GLY A 296 14.38 2.37 14.55
C GLY A 296 14.79 1.87 13.16
N ALA A 297 13.97 1.03 12.50
CA ALA A 297 14.24 0.48 11.17
C ALA A 297 13.08 0.68 10.18
N GLY A 298 12.12 1.54 10.50
CA GLY A 298 10.99 1.88 9.65
C GLY A 298 11.30 2.97 8.62
N VAL A 299 10.28 3.34 7.86
CA VAL A 299 10.39 4.37 6.80
C VAL A 299 10.91 5.69 7.36
N VAL A 300 10.35 6.14 8.49
CA VAL A 300 10.70 7.45 9.09
C VAL A 300 12.13 7.50 9.62
N ASP A 301 12.63 6.36 10.12
CA ASP A 301 13.99 6.28 10.65
C ASP A 301 15.01 6.42 9.54
N HIS A 302 14.84 5.65 8.46
CA HIS A 302 15.70 5.71 7.29
C HIS A 302 15.55 7.04 6.54
N LEU A 303 14.36 7.65 6.53
CA LEU A 303 14.17 8.96 5.91
C LEU A 303 14.99 10.02 6.64
N GLN A 304 14.91 10.09 7.97
CA GLN A 304 15.65 11.05 8.77
C GLN A 304 17.17 10.90 8.60
N GLU A 305 17.68 9.67 8.56
CA GLU A 305 19.08 9.37 8.28
C GLU A 305 19.51 9.93 6.91
N LYS A 306 18.71 9.70 5.88
CA LYS A 306 19.03 10.09 4.51
C LYS A 306 18.91 11.61 4.25
N ILE A 307 17.96 12.29 4.91
CA ILE A 307 17.80 13.73 4.75
C ILE A 307 18.66 14.53 5.74
N GLY A 308 19.13 13.92 6.85
CA GLY A 308 20.05 14.52 7.81
C GLY A 308 19.39 15.44 8.85
N PHE A 309 18.07 15.36 9.02
CA PHE A 309 17.31 16.10 10.04
C PHE A 309 16.04 15.34 10.44
N LYS A 310 15.46 15.72 11.59
CA LYS A 310 14.24 15.12 12.09
C LYS A 310 13.03 15.46 11.23
N VAL A 311 12.01 14.58 11.26
CA VAL A 311 10.68 14.85 10.70
C VAL A 311 9.64 14.95 11.83
N PHE A 312 8.45 15.45 11.51
CA PHE A 312 7.28 15.32 12.37
C PHE A 312 6.42 14.16 11.86
N LEU A 313 6.25 13.13 12.67
CA LEU A 313 5.41 11.97 12.35
C LEU A 313 4.02 12.16 12.94
N ALA A 314 3.02 12.06 12.09
CA ALA A 314 1.60 11.95 12.43
C ALA A 314 1.06 10.63 11.91
N ALA A 315 0.90 9.63 12.75
CA ALA A 315 0.44 8.31 12.31
C ALA A 315 -0.64 7.73 13.21
N SER A 316 -1.48 6.88 12.65
CA SER A 316 -2.56 6.21 13.37
C SER A 316 -2.76 4.81 12.83
N ARG A 317 -2.66 3.80 13.70
CA ARG A 317 -2.89 2.40 13.32
C ARG A 317 -4.30 2.22 12.77
N GLY A 318 -4.42 1.51 11.67
CA GLY A 318 -5.68 1.12 11.03
C GLY A 318 -6.27 2.14 10.05
N SER A 319 -5.93 3.44 10.16
CA SER A 319 -6.40 4.44 9.18
C SER A 319 -5.49 5.67 9.17
N SER A 320 -4.94 5.99 8.01
CA SER A 320 -4.11 7.18 7.82
C SER A 320 -4.92 8.48 7.94
N SER A 321 -6.22 8.44 7.63
CA SER A 321 -7.09 9.61 7.77
C SER A 321 -7.26 10.06 9.22
N GLN A 322 -7.14 9.15 10.20
CA GLN A 322 -7.17 9.50 11.63
C GLN A 322 -5.94 10.31 12.06
N ALA A 323 -4.80 10.13 11.38
CA ALA A 323 -3.58 10.87 11.64
C ALA A 323 -3.74 12.38 11.36
N LEU A 324 -4.69 12.77 10.50
CA LEU A 324 -5.02 14.18 10.25
C LEU A 324 -5.28 14.99 11.54
N ARG A 325 -5.79 14.34 12.59
CA ARG A 325 -6.04 15.02 13.88
C ARG A 325 -4.76 15.55 14.54
N GLN A 326 -3.63 14.87 14.30
CA GLN A 326 -2.35 15.23 14.90
C GLN A 326 -1.73 16.46 14.24
N ILE A 327 -2.16 16.81 13.03
CA ILE A 327 -1.74 18.00 12.29
C ILE A 327 -2.76 19.15 12.35
N TYR A 328 -3.81 19.02 13.18
CA TYR A 328 -4.75 20.11 13.52
C TYR A 328 -4.07 21.09 14.47
N LYS A 329 -3.03 21.72 13.99
CA LYS A 329 -2.17 22.64 14.73
C LYS A 329 -2.45 24.09 14.30
N GLY A 330 -2.05 25.04 15.14
CA GLY A 330 -2.15 26.46 14.85
C GLY A 330 -1.24 26.94 13.72
N GLU A 331 -1.36 28.22 13.40
CA GLU A 331 -0.64 28.88 12.30
C GLU A 331 0.87 28.71 12.39
N ASP A 332 1.44 28.84 13.60
CA ASP A 332 2.88 28.76 13.82
C ASP A 332 3.47 27.40 13.43
N PHE A 333 2.73 26.32 13.68
CA PHE A 333 3.14 24.99 13.23
C PHE A 333 3.30 24.94 11.71
N TRP A 334 2.35 25.53 10.96
CA TRP A 334 2.33 25.46 9.50
C TRP A 334 3.35 26.39 8.82
N LYS A 335 3.77 27.47 9.48
CA LYS A 335 4.76 28.41 8.93
C LYS A 335 6.10 27.76 8.59
N SER A 336 6.52 26.74 9.36
CA SER A 336 7.77 26.01 9.11
C SER A 336 7.64 24.94 8.02
N LYS A 337 6.45 24.50 7.66
CA LYS A 337 6.24 23.33 6.80
C LYS A 337 6.55 23.62 5.32
N LYS A 338 7.19 22.66 4.68
CA LYS A 338 7.57 22.70 3.25
C LYS A 338 7.05 21.50 2.51
N THR A 339 6.95 20.33 3.16
CA THR A 339 6.50 19.08 2.53
C THR A 339 5.65 18.28 3.51
N LEU A 340 4.53 17.79 3.04
CA LEU A 340 3.71 16.76 3.69
C LEU A 340 3.74 15.51 2.84
N ILE A 341 4.17 14.40 3.43
CA ILE A 341 4.21 13.07 2.86
C ILE A 341 3.07 12.26 3.48
N TRP A 342 2.16 11.76 2.67
CA TRP A 342 1.08 10.89 3.13
C TRP A 342 1.33 9.47 2.63
N ILE A 343 1.64 8.55 3.55
CA ILE A 343 1.85 7.12 3.26
C ILE A 343 0.64 6.37 3.78
N SER A 344 -0.06 5.64 2.91
CA SER A 344 -1.21 4.84 3.36
C SER A 344 -1.44 3.61 2.49
N SER A 345 -2.05 2.60 3.10
CA SER A 345 -2.54 1.44 2.37
C SER A 345 -3.58 1.85 1.34
N ILE A 346 -3.42 1.33 0.12
CA ILE A 346 -4.34 1.61 -0.98
C ILE A 346 -5.77 1.12 -0.71
N ARG A 347 -5.94 0.12 0.17
CA ARG A 347 -7.26 -0.38 0.55
C ARG A 347 -8.13 0.67 1.25
N GLU A 348 -7.53 1.70 1.88
CA GLU A 348 -8.27 2.78 2.51
C GLU A 348 -9.22 3.49 1.53
N PHE A 349 -8.91 3.51 0.24
CA PHE A 349 -9.81 4.06 -0.78
C PHE A 349 -11.18 3.39 -0.83
N THR A 350 -11.28 2.13 -0.44
CA THR A 350 -12.53 1.37 -0.49
C THR A 350 -13.01 0.86 0.87
N GLU A 351 -12.19 0.95 1.90
CA GLU A 351 -12.45 0.47 3.26
C GLU A 351 -12.84 1.60 4.21
N GLU A 352 -12.29 2.80 4.01
CA GLU A 352 -12.46 3.91 4.95
C GLU A 352 -13.93 4.30 5.09
N ARG A 353 -14.40 4.26 6.31
CA ARG A 353 -15.80 4.56 6.65
C ARG A 353 -16.07 6.06 6.77
N ARG A 354 -15.04 6.84 7.11
CA ARG A 354 -15.13 8.29 7.29
C ARG A 354 -13.78 8.91 6.96
N TRP A 355 -13.62 9.31 5.72
CA TRP A 355 -12.60 10.28 5.42
C TRP A 355 -12.88 11.53 6.27
N LEU A 356 -12.00 11.80 7.23
CA LEU A 356 -12.14 12.99 8.06
C LEU A 356 -12.17 14.20 7.16
N GLN A 357 -13.13 15.10 7.41
CA GLN A 357 -13.09 16.40 6.79
C GLN A 357 -11.76 17.03 7.17
N LEU A 358 -11.10 17.60 6.16
CA LEU A 358 -9.84 18.28 6.35
C LEU A 358 -9.92 19.24 7.52
N PRO A 359 -8.84 19.33 8.31
CA PRO A 359 -8.74 20.38 9.30
C PRO A 359 -9.02 21.73 8.62
N ARG A 360 -9.62 22.63 9.36
CA ARG A 360 -9.49 24.02 9.02
C ARG A 360 -8.01 24.39 9.23
N LEU A 361 -7.18 24.11 8.22
CA LEU A 361 -5.84 24.64 8.21
C LEU A 361 -5.94 26.17 8.31
N PRO A 362 -4.98 26.85 8.90
CA PRO A 362 -4.93 28.32 8.96
C PRO A 362 -5.26 28.91 7.60
N ARG A 363 -5.87 30.09 7.59
CA ARG A 363 -6.18 30.81 6.34
C ARG A 363 -4.92 31.46 5.79
#